data_f4b0410317951f85c30a10737dc28796
#
_entry.id   f4b0410317951f85c30a10737dc28796
#
_cell.length_a   1.000
_cell.length_b   1.000
_cell.length_c   1.000
_cell.angle_alpha   90.00
_cell.angle_beta   90.00
_cell.angle_gamma   90.00
#
_symmetry.space_group_name_H-M   'P 1'
#
loop_
_entity.id
_entity.type
_entity.pdbx_description
1 polymer ?
#
loop_
_entity_poly.entity_id
_entity_poly.type
_entity_poly.pdbx_seq_one_letter_code
_entity_poly.pdbx_strand_id
1 'polypeptide(L)'
;MTSNADSELFAIYENALSADFCKDVVQRFENDPRKSRGKVGEGYYRPDFKGTTEIDFADVKQGWEDVINTVNQSLMFYLRQYMKKWGEAFRSVEIHHEGFRMARYNPGEQFDWHSDNIGSSYTRVMTAMWYLNTVDDGGETEYKWMGQSIKPVEGRLMICPVGWPYFHRGAAPVSGPKYTIITQLHQKRRLETPAKAG
;
A
#
# COMPACT_ATOMS: atom_id res chain seq x y z
N MET A 1 -5.64 4.38 28.63
CA MET A 1 -4.20 4.13 28.41
C MET A 1 -4.12 3.17 27.25
N THR A 2 -3.94 3.67 26.02
CA THR A 2 -3.70 2.83 24.83
C THR A 2 -2.29 2.29 24.94
N SER A 3 -2.13 0.98 25.01
CA SER A 3 -0.81 0.34 25.05
C SER A 3 -0.04 0.67 23.77
N ASN A 4 1.25 1.00 23.89
CA ASN A 4 2.16 1.27 22.76
C ASN A 4 2.29 0.09 21.76
N ALA A 5 1.73 -1.08 22.08
CA ALA A 5 1.83 -2.30 21.27
C ALA A 5 1.09 -2.18 19.92
N ASP A 6 -0.05 -1.50 19.88
CA ASP A 6 -0.84 -1.37 18.65
C ASP A 6 -0.15 -0.49 17.60
N SER A 7 0.65 0.49 18.05
CA SER A 7 1.43 1.35 17.15
C SER A 7 2.62 0.61 16.51
N GLU A 8 3.11 -0.45 17.12
CA GLU A 8 4.30 -1.17 16.65
C GLU A 8 4.05 -2.07 15.42
N LEU A 9 2.77 -2.46 15.20
CA LEU A 9 2.38 -3.24 14.02
C LEU A 9 2.32 -2.37 12.74
N PHE A 10 2.23 -1.06 12.90
CA PHE A 10 2.32 -0.09 11.81
C PHE A 10 3.76 0.41 11.71
N ALA A 11 4.47 -0.05 10.71
CA ALA A 11 5.81 0.46 10.44
C ALA A 11 5.70 1.67 9.50
N ILE A 12 6.15 2.81 9.99
CA ILE A 12 6.22 4.06 9.23
C ILE A 12 7.69 4.37 8.98
N TYR A 13 8.04 4.57 7.72
CA TYR A 13 9.38 4.92 7.29
C TYR A 13 9.33 6.23 6.51
N GLU A 14 10.01 7.23 7.05
CA GLU A 14 10.15 8.52 6.38
C GLU A 14 11.21 8.43 5.28
N ASN A 15 11.04 9.23 4.21
CA ASN A 15 11.98 9.29 3.10
C ASN A 15 12.31 7.91 2.46
N ALA A 16 11.32 7.02 2.42
CA ALA A 16 11.46 5.72 1.77
C ALA A 16 11.55 5.82 0.23
N LEU A 17 11.11 6.94 -0.31
CA LEU A 17 11.36 7.43 -1.67
C LEU A 17 11.84 8.88 -1.58
N SER A 18 12.70 9.31 -2.50
CA SER A 18 13.16 10.71 -2.51
C SER A 18 12.07 11.65 -3.04
N ALA A 19 12.10 12.91 -2.61
CA ALA A 19 11.17 13.94 -3.07
C ALA A 19 11.20 14.13 -4.60
N ASP A 20 12.41 14.12 -5.20
CA ASP A 20 12.56 14.26 -6.65
C ASP A 20 11.94 13.09 -7.42
N PHE A 21 12.12 11.86 -6.90
CA PHE A 21 11.46 10.68 -7.47
C PHE A 21 9.94 10.78 -7.36
N CYS A 22 9.40 11.19 -6.20
CA CYS A 22 7.97 11.35 -5.99
C CYS A 22 7.38 12.36 -6.98
N LYS A 23 8.02 13.51 -7.16
CA LYS A 23 7.59 14.56 -8.11
C LYS A 23 7.60 14.08 -9.56
N ASP A 24 8.67 13.40 -9.98
CA ASP A 24 8.76 12.83 -11.33
C ASP A 24 7.63 11.83 -11.58
N VAL A 25 7.42 10.89 -10.66
CA VAL A 25 6.37 9.86 -10.78
C VAL A 25 4.97 10.49 -10.84
N VAL A 26 4.70 11.50 -10.02
CA VAL A 26 3.41 12.24 -10.07
C VAL A 26 3.23 12.93 -11.42
N GLN A 27 4.25 13.61 -11.93
CA GLN A 27 4.18 14.27 -13.23
C GLN A 27 3.95 13.29 -14.39
N ARG A 28 4.64 12.16 -14.37
CA ARG A 28 4.46 11.08 -15.36
C ARG A 28 3.05 10.49 -15.29
N PHE A 29 2.53 10.26 -14.10
CA PHE A 29 1.15 9.81 -13.91
C PHE A 29 0.15 10.78 -14.50
N GLU A 30 0.31 12.09 -14.26
CA GLU A 30 -0.62 13.10 -14.80
C GLU A 30 -0.61 13.14 -16.33
N ASN A 31 0.51 12.86 -16.96
CA ASN A 31 0.66 12.85 -18.41
C ASN A 31 0.32 11.49 -19.08
N ASP A 32 0.17 10.41 -18.30
CA ASP A 32 -0.11 9.09 -18.88
C ASP A 32 -1.60 8.94 -19.26
N PRO A 33 -1.93 8.71 -20.53
CA PRO A 33 -3.32 8.56 -20.98
C PRO A 33 -3.96 7.22 -20.58
N ARG A 34 -3.20 6.26 -20.08
CA ARG A 34 -3.65 4.90 -19.74
C ARG A 34 -4.30 4.82 -18.35
N LYS A 35 -4.46 5.97 -17.67
CA LYS A 35 -5.20 6.05 -16.39
C LYS A 35 -6.64 5.55 -16.54
N SER A 36 -7.11 4.82 -15.54
CA SER A 36 -8.49 4.35 -15.45
C SER A 36 -9.12 4.71 -14.10
N ARG A 37 -10.44 4.64 -14.02
CA ARG A 37 -11.13 4.79 -12.72
C ARG A 37 -10.92 3.54 -11.87
N GLY A 38 -10.72 3.75 -10.57
CA GLY A 38 -10.52 2.67 -9.61
C GLY A 38 -11.71 1.72 -9.55
N LYS A 39 -11.43 0.44 -9.41
CA LYS A 39 -12.43 -0.63 -9.30
C LYS A 39 -12.32 -1.31 -7.96
N VAL A 40 -13.39 -2.01 -7.54
CA VAL A 40 -13.47 -2.80 -6.30
C VAL A 40 -13.90 -4.22 -6.60
N GLY A 41 -13.48 -5.16 -5.75
CA GLY A 41 -13.82 -6.58 -5.87
C GLY A 41 -13.41 -7.14 -7.24
N GLU A 42 -14.34 -7.80 -7.91
CA GLU A 42 -14.11 -8.42 -9.22
C GLU A 42 -14.22 -7.43 -10.41
N GLY A 43 -13.86 -6.16 -10.19
CA GLY A 43 -13.82 -5.16 -11.25
C GLY A 43 -15.02 -4.22 -11.28
N TYR A 44 -15.80 -4.12 -10.22
CA TYR A 44 -16.95 -3.24 -10.14
C TYR A 44 -16.54 -1.77 -9.97
N TYR A 45 -17.17 -0.88 -10.70
CA TYR A 45 -17.02 0.56 -10.57
C TYR A 45 -18.02 1.10 -9.53
N ARG A 46 -17.49 1.58 -8.41
CA ARG A 46 -18.26 2.14 -7.28
C ARG A 46 -17.64 3.46 -6.83
N PRO A 47 -17.85 4.56 -7.57
CA PRO A 47 -17.20 5.85 -7.30
C PRO A 47 -17.58 6.47 -5.95
N ASP A 48 -18.78 6.15 -5.44
CA ASP A 48 -19.26 6.49 -4.11
C ASP A 48 -18.45 5.80 -3.00
N PHE A 49 -17.90 4.62 -3.29
CA PHE A 49 -17.11 3.82 -2.36
C PHE A 49 -15.60 3.97 -2.59
N LYS A 50 -15.14 3.98 -3.87
CA LYS A 50 -13.75 4.16 -4.28
C LYS A 50 -13.64 5.16 -5.41
N GLY A 51 -13.42 6.44 -5.03
CA GLY A 51 -13.28 7.55 -5.95
C GLY A 51 -11.83 7.80 -6.34
N THR A 52 -11.19 6.87 -7.06
CA THR A 52 -9.78 7.01 -7.46
C THR A 52 -9.59 7.02 -8.97
N THR A 53 -8.49 7.63 -9.43
CA THR A 53 -7.91 7.42 -10.76
C THR A 53 -6.62 6.64 -10.61
N GLU A 54 -6.44 5.57 -11.39
CA GLU A 54 -5.38 4.57 -11.14
C GLU A 54 -4.61 4.19 -12.42
N ILE A 55 -3.35 3.77 -12.22
CA ILE A 55 -2.55 2.99 -13.15
C ILE A 55 -2.13 1.72 -12.42
N ASP A 56 -2.50 0.55 -12.95
CA ASP A 56 -1.95 -0.72 -12.51
C ASP A 56 -0.69 -1.01 -13.35
N PHE A 57 0.46 -1.10 -12.71
CA PHE A 57 1.71 -1.32 -13.41
C PHE A 57 1.86 -2.75 -13.97
N ALA A 58 1.02 -3.70 -13.55
CA ALA A 58 0.95 -5.00 -14.18
C ALA A 58 0.35 -4.92 -15.58
N ASP A 59 -0.66 -4.05 -15.76
CA ASP A 59 -1.33 -3.84 -17.06
C ASP A 59 -0.54 -2.89 -17.97
N VAL A 60 0.21 -1.95 -17.37
CA VAL A 60 0.86 -0.83 -18.07
C VAL A 60 2.35 -0.77 -17.73
N LYS A 61 3.06 -1.87 -17.98
CA LYS A 61 4.47 -1.98 -17.60
C LYS A 61 5.39 -1.08 -18.40
N GLN A 62 5.14 -0.97 -19.70
CA GLN A 62 6.00 -0.19 -20.60
C GLN A 62 6.05 1.28 -20.22
N GLY A 63 7.26 1.78 -19.99
CA GLY A 63 7.54 3.17 -19.58
C GLY A 63 7.41 3.42 -18.07
N TRP A 64 7.24 2.34 -17.25
CA TRP A 64 7.20 2.40 -15.80
C TRP A 64 8.21 1.45 -15.12
N GLU A 65 9.09 0.81 -15.91
CA GLU A 65 10.01 -0.21 -15.44
C GLU A 65 10.96 0.32 -14.36
N ASP A 66 11.46 1.54 -14.53
CA ASP A 66 12.34 2.23 -13.59
C ASP A 66 11.63 2.53 -12.27
N VAL A 67 10.37 2.97 -12.34
CA VAL A 67 9.52 3.22 -11.17
C VAL A 67 9.25 1.92 -10.43
N ILE A 68 8.84 0.87 -11.14
CA ILE A 68 8.60 -0.46 -10.59
C ILE A 68 9.86 -0.97 -9.87
N ASN A 69 11.02 -0.84 -10.50
CA ASN A 69 12.29 -1.28 -9.92
C ASN A 69 12.65 -0.50 -8.66
N THR A 70 12.51 0.82 -8.66
CA THR A 70 12.81 1.67 -7.52
C THR A 70 11.88 1.38 -6.34
N VAL A 71 10.58 1.28 -6.59
CA VAL A 71 9.59 0.95 -5.56
C VAL A 71 9.81 -0.46 -5.01
N ASN A 72 10.15 -1.42 -5.86
CA ASN A 72 10.47 -2.78 -5.42
C ASN A 72 11.74 -2.83 -4.55
N GLN A 73 12.78 -2.08 -4.89
CA GLN A 73 13.98 -1.97 -4.04
C GLN A 73 13.65 -1.37 -2.68
N SER A 74 12.85 -0.30 -2.65
CA SER A 74 12.35 0.31 -1.42
C SER A 74 11.55 -0.71 -0.59
N LEU A 75 10.60 -1.43 -1.22
CA LEU A 75 9.82 -2.48 -0.56
C LEU A 75 10.74 -3.53 0.08
N MET A 76 11.66 -4.11 -0.69
CA MET A 76 12.52 -5.18 -0.22
C MET A 76 13.43 -4.75 0.92
N PHE A 77 13.90 -3.49 0.91
CA PHE A 77 14.72 -2.94 1.98
C PHE A 77 13.93 -2.81 3.29
N TYR A 78 12.78 -2.15 3.26
CA TYR A 78 11.99 -1.88 4.47
C TYR A 78 11.20 -3.09 4.96
N LEU A 79 10.71 -3.94 4.06
CA LEU A 79 10.04 -5.18 4.43
C LEU A 79 10.98 -6.13 5.19
N ARG A 80 12.26 -6.21 4.80
CA ARG A 80 13.25 -6.99 5.57
C ARG A 80 13.43 -6.47 6.99
N GLN A 81 13.41 -5.15 7.19
CA GLN A 81 13.50 -4.55 8.53
C GLN A 81 12.25 -4.87 9.35
N TYR A 82 11.06 -4.73 8.75
CA TYR A 82 9.80 -5.10 9.37
C TYR A 82 9.79 -6.58 9.78
N MET A 83 10.09 -7.48 8.86
CA MET A 83 10.09 -8.93 9.10
C MET A 83 11.16 -9.34 10.13
N LYS A 84 12.28 -8.64 10.23
CA LYS A 84 13.30 -8.91 11.25
C LYS A 84 12.76 -8.69 12.66
N LYS A 85 11.93 -7.67 12.86
CA LYS A 85 11.27 -7.38 14.14
C LYS A 85 10.29 -8.51 14.54
N TRP A 86 9.62 -9.11 13.56
CA TRP A 86 8.57 -10.12 13.76
C TRP A 86 9.00 -11.50 13.24
N GLY A 87 10.30 -11.77 13.21
CA GLY A 87 10.91 -12.90 12.49
C GLY A 87 10.32 -14.28 12.80
N GLU A 88 9.84 -14.51 14.02
CA GLU A 88 9.22 -15.81 14.38
C GLU A 88 7.92 -16.05 13.62
N ALA A 89 7.11 -15.00 13.42
CA ALA A 89 5.85 -15.10 12.70
C ALA A 89 6.03 -15.43 11.20
N PHE A 90 7.21 -15.13 10.63
CA PHE A 90 7.49 -15.30 9.20
C PHE A 90 8.39 -16.50 8.86
N ARG A 91 8.77 -17.35 9.84
CA ARG A 91 9.71 -18.47 9.61
C ARG A 91 9.23 -19.48 8.57
N SER A 92 7.93 -19.76 8.55
CA SER A 92 7.35 -20.82 7.73
C SER A 92 6.57 -20.29 6.54
N VAL A 93 6.66 -18.99 6.25
CA VAL A 93 5.94 -18.36 5.16
C VAL A 93 6.89 -17.68 4.18
N GLU A 94 6.50 -17.67 2.93
CA GLU A 94 7.11 -16.91 1.87
C GLU A 94 6.20 -15.73 1.56
N ILE A 95 6.77 -14.52 1.55
CA ILE A 95 6.03 -13.29 1.26
C ILE A 95 6.39 -12.82 -0.15
N HIS A 96 5.39 -12.51 -0.94
CA HIS A 96 5.52 -11.92 -2.27
C HIS A 96 4.49 -10.82 -2.47
N HIS A 97 4.77 -9.85 -3.32
CA HIS A 97 3.83 -8.79 -3.68
C HIS A 97 3.06 -9.13 -4.97
N GLU A 98 1.87 -8.56 -5.13
CA GLU A 98 1.00 -8.76 -6.31
C GLU A 98 1.27 -7.80 -7.48
N GLY A 99 2.33 -7.01 -7.42
CA GLY A 99 2.59 -5.88 -8.30
C GLY A 99 2.30 -4.56 -7.60
N PHE A 100 2.42 -3.45 -8.34
CA PHE A 100 2.21 -2.13 -7.80
C PHE A 100 1.13 -1.40 -8.57
N ARG A 101 0.35 -0.60 -7.86
CA ARG A 101 -0.67 0.27 -8.43
C ARG A 101 -0.48 1.68 -7.90
N MET A 102 -0.49 2.65 -8.80
CA MET A 102 -0.54 4.05 -8.44
C MET A 102 -1.97 4.57 -8.46
N ALA A 103 -2.33 5.37 -7.47
CA ALA A 103 -3.65 5.94 -7.34
C ALA A 103 -3.58 7.43 -7.00
N ARG A 104 -4.46 8.22 -7.64
CA ARG A 104 -4.76 9.60 -7.28
C ARG A 104 -6.15 9.68 -6.70
N TYR A 105 -6.28 10.41 -5.60
CA TYR A 105 -7.53 10.87 -5.01
C TYR A 105 -7.61 12.38 -5.19
N ASN A 106 -8.63 12.87 -5.89
CA ASN A 106 -8.89 14.31 -5.94
C ASN A 106 -9.55 14.78 -4.63
N PRO A 107 -9.56 16.09 -4.31
CA PRO A 107 -10.32 16.62 -3.19
C PRO A 107 -11.75 16.09 -3.19
N GLY A 108 -12.18 15.54 -2.04
CA GLY A 108 -13.49 14.91 -1.87
C GLY A 108 -13.59 13.46 -2.31
N GLU A 109 -12.65 12.90 -3.05
CA GLU A 109 -12.62 11.46 -3.40
C GLU A 109 -12.02 10.65 -2.25
N GLN A 110 -12.64 9.50 -1.95
CA GLN A 110 -12.22 8.61 -0.86
C GLN A 110 -12.16 7.15 -1.31
N PHE A 111 -11.57 6.32 -0.48
CA PHE A 111 -11.83 4.88 -0.48
C PHE A 111 -12.43 4.53 0.88
N ASP A 112 -13.72 4.24 0.88
CA ASP A 112 -14.50 4.07 2.10
C ASP A 112 -14.06 2.85 2.92
N TRP A 113 -14.63 2.68 4.10
CA TRP A 113 -14.28 1.65 5.06
C TRP A 113 -14.29 0.25 4.45
N HIS A 114 -13.15 -0.44 4.49
CA HIS A 114 -12.97 -1.76 3.90
C HIS A 114 -11.88 -2.58 4.62
N SER A 115 -11.79 -3.83 4.23
CA SER A 115 -10.69 -4.73 4.57
C SER A 115 -10.05 -5.27 3.29
N ASP A 116 -8.73 -5.33 3.24
CA ASP A 116 -7.98 -5.71 2.04
C ASP A 116 -7.98 -7.21 1.74
N ASN A 117 -8.32 -8.05 2.71
CA ASN A 117 -8.18 -9.51 2.61
C ASN A 117 -9.53 -10.26 2.58
N ILE A 118 -10.55 -9.70 1.95
CA ILE A 118 -11.87 -10.35 1.81
C ILE A 118 -12.03 -11.00 0.43
N GLY A 119 -12.94 -11.97 0.35
CA GLY A 119 -13.24 -12.67 -0.91
C GLY A 119 -12.03 -13.40 -1.48
N SER A 120 -11.73 -13.20 -2.76
CA SER A 120 -10.60 -13.81 -3.47
C SER A 120 -9.23 -13.36 -2.96
N SER A 121 -9.18 -12.30 -2.14
CA SER A 121 -7.95 -11.71 -1.60
C SER A 121 -7.52 -12.26 -0.24
N TYR A 122 -8.07 -13.39 0.20
CA TYR A 122 -7.86 -13.97 1.53
C TYR A 122 -6.40 -14.32 1.88
N THR A 123 -5.52 -14.43 0.89
CA THR A 123 -4.09 -14.70 1.10
C THR A 123 -3.27 -13.45 1.38
N ARG A 124 -3.85 -12.26 1.28
CA ARG A 124 -3.19 -11.00 1.63
C ARG A 124 -2.98 -10.92 3.14
N VAL A 125 -1.76 -10.58 3.53
CA VAL A 125 -1.36 -10.52 4.95
C VAL A 125 -0.86 -9.16 5.37
N MET A 126 -0.36 -8.36 4.42
CA MET A 126 0.12 -7.00 4.67
C MET A 126 -0.16 -6.09 3.48
N THR A 127 -0.23 -4.80 3.76
CA THR A 127 -0.21 -3.72 2.78
C THR A 127 1.07 -2.92 2.94
N ALA A 128 1.69 -2.56 1.81
CA ALA A 128 2.74 -1.54 1.76
C ALA A 128 2.26 -0.40 0.86
N MET A 129 2.30 0.83 1.38
CA MET A 129 1.80 2.01 0.68
C MET A 129 2.76 3.18 0.84
N TRP A 130 3.18 3.76 -0.27
CA TRP A 130 3.96 4.99 -0.34
C TRP A 130 3.05 6.16 -0.63
N TYR A 131 3.25 7.28 0.09
CA TYR A 131 2.65 8.56 -0.21
C TYR A 131 3.64 9.37 -1.06
N LEU A 132 3.20 9.85 -2.22
CA LEU A 132 4.07 10.54 -3.19
C LEU A 132 4.02 12.05 -3.05
N ASN A 133 3.13 12.57 -2.21
CA ASN A 133 3.07 13.98 -1.86
C ASN A 133 2.54 14.17 -0.44
N THR A 134 2.79 15.34 0.10
CA THR A 134 2.17 15.78 1.36
C THR A 134 0.81 16.39 1.07
N VAL A 135 -0.18 16.05 1.89
CA VAL A 135 -1.51 16.69 1.92
C VAL A 135 -1.67 17.28 3.31
N ASP A 136 -1.86 18.61 3.39
CA ASP A 136 -1.88 19.33 4.67
C ASP A 136 -3.20 19.10 5.43
N ASP A 137 -4.32 18.96 4.70
CA ASP A 137 -5.64 18.75 5.27
C ASP A 137 -6.37 17.59 4.59
N GLY A 138 -6.81 16.63 5.39
CA GLY A 138 -7.45 15.40 4.94
C GLY A 138 -6.48 14.38 4.32
N GLY A 139 -7.03 13.36 3.70
CA GLY A 139 -6.28 12.35 2.96
C GLY A 139 -5.62 11.26 3.81
N GLU A 140 -5.84 11.23 5.11
CA GLU A 140 -5.28 10.24 6.01
C GLU A 140 -5.72 8.81 5.64
N THR A 141 -4.88 7.83 5.99
CA THR A 141 -5.29 6.43 6.07
C THR A 141 -5.69 6.14 7.51
N GLU A 142 -6.98 5.91 7.73
CA GLU A 142 -7.55 5.78 9.07
C GLU A 142 -7.94 4.33 9.37
N TYR A 143 -7.62 3.85 10.57
CA TYR A 143 -7.93 2.51 11.07
C TYR A 143 -8.98 2.59 12.18
N LYS A 144 -10.18 2.10 11.89
CA LYS A 144 -11.40 2.36 12.68
C LYS A 144 -11.29 1.94 14.14
N TRP A 145 -10.75 0.76 14.40
CA TRP A 145 -10.74 0.20 15.75
C TRP A 145 -9.40 0.33 16.46
N MET A 146 -8.37 0.75 15.73
CA MET A 146 -7.01 0.90 16.29
C MET A 146 -6.67 2.33 16.65
N GLY A 147 -7.56 3.30 16.35
CA GLY A 147 -7.31 4.72 16.63
C GLY A 147 -6.09 5.29 15.89
N GLN A 148 -5.64 4.61 14.82
CA GLN A 148 -4.52 5.05 14.02
C GLN A 148 -5.01 5.90 12.85
N SER A 149 -4.31 7.01 12.61
CA SER A 149 -4.52 7.89 11.48
C SER A 149 -3.16 8.29 10.92
N ILE A 150 -2.87 7.86 9.68
CA ILE A 150 -1.58 8.03 9.05
C ILE A 150 -1.68 9.14 8.02
N LYS A 151 -0.98 10.26 8.26
CA LYS A 151 -0.95 11.40 7.35
C LYS A 151 -0.16 11.08 6.08
N PRO A 152 -0.66 11.52 4.91
CA PRO A 152 0.10 11.48 3.67
C PRO A 152 1.24 12.51 3.71
N VAL A 153 2.46 12.00 3.76
CA VAL A 153 3.70 12.79 3.73
C VAL A 153 4.57 12.30 2.58
N GLU A 154 5.09 13.21 1.79
CA GLU A 154 5.93 12.89 0.62
C GLU A 154 7.08 11.95 0.99
N GLY A 155 7.22 10.86 0.24
CA GLY A 155 8.26 9.85 0.43
C GLY A 155 8.03 8.87 1.58
N ARG A 156 6.96 9.02 2.36
CA ARG A 156 6.62 8.12 3.48
C ARG A 156 6.14 6.77 2.96
N LEU A 157 6.62 5.69 3.57
CA LEU A 157 6.12 4.33 3.42
C LEU A 157 5.44 3.88 4.70
N MET A 158 4.26 3.30 4.56
CA MET A 158 3.57 2.55 5.60
C MET A 158 3.58 1.06 5.25
N ILE A 159 3.93 0.20 6.21
CA ILE A 159 3.73 -1.26 6.14
C ILE A 159 2.87 -1.67 7.34
N CYS A 160 1.78 -2.35 7.10
CA CYS A 160 0.88 -2.80 8.15
C CYS A 160 0.24 -4.14 7.80
N PRO A 161 -0.17 -4.95 8.80
CA PRO A 161 -0.98 -6.13 8.56
C PRO A 161 -2.33 -5.77 7.97
N VAL A 162 -2.99 -6.77 7.35
CA VAL A 162 -4.38 -6.68 6.90
C VAL A 162 -5.24 -7.70 7.65
N GLY A 163 -6.53 -7.59 7.48
CA GLY A 163 -7.50 -8.47 8.12
C GLY A 163 -8.60 -7.67 8.81
N TRP A 164 -9.57 -8.37 9.39
CA TRP A 164 -10.73 -7.72 9.99
C TRP A 164 -10.41 -6.70 11.09
N PRO A 165 -9.35 -6.85 11.94
CA PRO A 165 -9.01 -5.83 12.92
C PRO A 165 -8.49 -4.54 12.31
N TYR A 166 -7.91 -4.63 11.09
CA TYR A 166 -7.32 -3.51 10.34
C TYR A 166 -8.31 -2.89 9.34
N PHE A 167 -9.59 -2.85 9.73
CA PHE A 167 -10.65 -2.21 8.94
C PHE A 167 -10.35 -0.71 8.82
N HIS A 168 -10.18 -0.24 7.60
CA HIS A 168 -9.61 1.08 7.34
C HIS A 168 -10.28 1.79 6.16
N ARG A 169 -9.98 3.08 6.02
CA ARG A 169 -10.36 3.89 4.87
C ARG A 169 -9.22 4.80 4.43
N GLY A 170 -9.23 5.20 3.17
CA GLY A 170 -8.50 6.36 2.69
C GLY A 170 -9.43 7.56 2.74
N ALA A 171 -9.27 8.42 3.75
CA ALA A 171 -10.07 9.64 3.88
C ALA A 171 -9.87 10.57 2.68
N ALA A 172 -10.89 11.35 2.36
CA ALA A 172 -10.82 12.31 1.27
C ALA A 172 -9.78 13.40 1.57
N PRO A 173 -8.86 13.71 0.65
CA PRO A 173 -8.02 14.88 0.78
C PRO A 173 -8.86 16.15 0.60
N VAL A 174 -8.47 17.23 1.27
CA VAL A 174 -9.14 18.53 1.25
C VAL A 174 -8.26 19.58 0.59
N SER A 175 -7.01 19.70 1.03
CA SER A 175 -6.09 20.77 0.58
C SER A 175 -5.50 20.57 -0.82
N GLY A 176 -5.67 19.41 -1.42
CA GLY A 176 -5.14 19.08 -2.74
C GLY A 176 -5.24 17.58 -3.06
N PRO A 177 -4.82 17.13 -4.23
CA PRO A 177 -4.87 15.72 -4.57
C PRO A 177 -3.85 14.92 -3.75
N LYS A 178 -4.22 13.67 -3.42
CA LYS A 178 -3.34 12.69 -2.80
C LYS A 178 -2.89 11.66 -3.83
N TYR A 179 -1.58 11.37 -3.87
CA TYR A 179 -1.01 10.33 -4.73
C TYR A 179 -0.36 9.24 -3.88
N THR A 180 -0.63 8.00 -4.23
CA THR A 180 -0.06 6.84 -3.54
C THR A 180 0.43 5.79 -4.54
N ILE A 181 1.47 5.03 -4.16
CA ILE A 181 1.74 3.71 -4.75
C ILE A 181 1.45 2.67 -3.68
N ILE A 182 0.74 1.61 -4.05
CA ILE A 182 0.34 0.56 -3.13
C ILE A 182 0.65 -0.82 -3.69
N THR A 183 0.99 -1.74 -2.82
CA THR A 183 1.01 -3.17 -3.11
C THR A 183 0.46 -3.95 -1.94
N GLN A 184 -0.18 -5.08 -2.24
CA GLN A 184 -0.58 -6.06 -1.26
C GLN A 184 0.45 -7.19 -1.22
N LEU A 185 0.73 -7.67 -0.02
CA LEU A 185 1.67 -8.74 0.25
C LEU A 185 0.90 -10.01 0.60
N HIS A 186 1.21 -11.07 -0.12
CA HIS A 186 0.61 -12.37 0.03
C HIS A 186 1.55 -13.33 0.74
N GLN A 187 0.99 -14.25 1.51
CA GLN A 187 1.75 -15.38 2.03
C GLN A 187 1.52 -16.62 1.20
N LYS A 188 2.59 -17.40 1.01
CA LYS A 188 2.55 -18.77 0.52
C LYS A 188 3.16 -19.69 1.58
N ARG A 189 2.66 -20.91 1.67
CA ARG A 189 3.31 -21.94 2.48
C ARG A 189 4.70 -22.19 1.89
N ARG A 190 5.73 -22.07 2.71
CA ARG A 190 7.07 -22.53 2.36
C ARG A 190 7.02 -24.04 2.26
N LEU A 191 7.24 -24.61 1.10
CA LEU A 191 7.41 -26.05 0.95
C LEU A 191 8.76 -26.37 1.60
N GLU A 192 8.73 -27.09 2.73
CA GLU A 192 9.95 -27.64 3.30
C GLU A 192 10.54 -28.59 2.26
N THR A 193 11.76 -28.33 1.84
CA THR A 193 12.53 -29.33 1.09
C THR A 193 12.69 -30.53 2.03
N PRO A 194 12.26 -31.76 1.65
CA PRO A 194 12.45 -32.91 2.52
C PRO A 194 13.92 -32.95 2.96
N ALA A 195 14.17 -33.06 4.26
CA ALA A 195 15.51 -33.27 4.77
C ALA A 195 16.08 -34.46 4.00
N LYS A 196 17.22 -34.27 3.32
CA LYS A 196 17.91 -35.40 2.73
C LYS A 196 18.14 -36.40 3.85
N ALA A 197 17.46 -37.56 3.76
CA ALA A 197 17.73 -38.68 4.64
C ALA A 197 19.23 -39.00 4.50
N GLY A 198 19.97 -38.72 5.54
CA GLY A 198 21.40 -39.10 5.69
C GLY A 198 21.53 -40.60 5.96
#